data_890c3168a2c44c62c8a707bf7f6b880d
#
_entry.id   890c3168a2c44c62c8a707bf7f6b880d
#
_cell.length_a   1.000
_cell.length_b   1.000
_cell.length_c   1.000
_cell.angle_alpha   90.00
_cell.angle_beta   90.00
_cell.angle_gamma   90.00
#
_symmetry.space_group_name_H-M   'P 1'
#
loop_
_entity.id
_entity.type
_entity.pdbx_description
1 polymer ?
#
loop_
_entity_poly.entity_id
_entity_poly.type
_entity_poly.pdbx_seq_one_letter_code
_entity_poly.pdbx_strand_id
1 'polypeptide(L)' 'MPHVVVKLWPGPSEQQKARLAEAITRDVMDILDLGEESVSVALEEVEPGDWAEKVYQPDIANKPDQLYKKPGYDPSELP' A
#
# COMPACT_ATOMS: atom_id res chain seq x y z
N MET A 1 -7.49 -15.73 2.57
CA MET A 1 -6.28 -15.56 1.72
C MET A 1 -6.09 -14.08 1.35
N PRO A 2 -5.73 -13.20 2.28
CA PRO A 2 -5.47 -11.81 1.93
C PRO A 2 -4.07 -11.62 1.35
N HIS A 3 -3.98 -10.80 0.33
CA HIS A 3 -2.73 -10.35 -0.26
C HIS A 3 -2.70 -8.82 -0.22
N VAL A 4 -1.72 -8.26 0.47
CA VAL A 4 -1.59 -6.81 0.66
C VAL A 4 -0.44 -6.30 -0.18
N VAL A 5 -0.69 -5.25 -0.97
CA VAL A 5 0.36 -4.59 -1.73
C VAL A 5 0.45 -3.15 -1.25
N VAL A 6 1.63 -2.74 -0.82
CA VAL A 6 1.91 -1.36 -0.46
C VAL A 6 2.71 -0.73 -1.60
N LYS A 7 2.14 0.26 -2.25
CA LYS A 7 2.85 1.04 -3.25
C LYS A 7 3.33 2.32 -2.60
N LEU A 8 4.59 2.65 -2.76
CA LEU A 8 5.19 3.78 -2.06
C LEU A 8 6.35 4.36 -2.89
N TRP A 9 6.68 5.62 -2.59
CA TRP A 9 7.88 6.23 -3.18
C TRP A 9 9.13 5.59 -2.61
N PRO A 10 10.23 5.51 -3.38
CA PRO A 10 11.53 5.10 -2.84
C PRO A 10 11.95 6.02 -1.70
N GLY A 11 12.72 5.48 -0.78
CA GLY A 11 13.24 6.24 0.36
C GLY A 11 13.33 5.40 1.63
N PRO A 12 12.28 4.65 2.02
CA PRO A 12 12.39 3.81 3.20
C PRO A 12 13.50 2.76 3.07
N SER A 13 14.15 2.49 4.20
CA SER A 13 15.21 1.48 4.25
C SER A 13 14.61 0.08 4.17
N GLU A 14 15.45 -0.91 3.88
CA GLU A 14 15.01 -2.30 3.90
C GLU A 14 14.48 -2.70 5.27
N GLN A 15 15.09 -2.17 6.34
CA GLN A 15 14.65 -2.45 7.70
C GLN A 15 13.25 -1.88 7.96
N GLN A 16 12.99 -0.65 7.49
CA GLN A 16 11.67 -0.04 7.63
C GLN A 16 10.61 -0.83 6.86
N LYS A 17 10.95 -1.26 5.64
CA LYS A 17 10.02 -2.05 4.82
C LYS A 17 9.71 -3.39 5.47
N ALA A 18 10.72 -4.07 6.01
CA ALA A 18 10.52 -5.35 6.68
C ALA A 18 9.63 -5.19 7.93
N ARG A 19 9.85 -4.13 8.71
CA ARG A 19 9.02 -3.85 9.89
C ARG A 19 7.58 -3.55 9.51
N LEU A 20 7.39 -2.80 8.43
CA LEU A 20 6.05 -2.49 7.95
C LEU A 20 5.31 -3.76 7.51
N ALA A 21 5.99 -4.61 6.74
CA ALA A 21 5.39 -5.87 6.28
C ALA A 21 5.01 -6.77 7.47
N GLU A 22 5.86 -6.82 8.50
CA GLU A 22 5.57 -7.60 9.70
C GLU A 22 4.35 -7.05 10.46
N ALA A 23 4.28 -5.73 10.60
CA ALA A 23 3.15 -5.10 11.28
C ALA A 23 1.84 -5.31 10.54
N ILE A 24 1.87 -5.19 9.20
CA ILE A 24 0.68 -5.43 8.37
C ILE A 24 0.23 -6.88 8.51
N THR A 25 1.15 -7.83 8.46
CA THR A 25 0.82 -9.25 8.61
C THR A 25 0.14 -9.50 9.95
N ARG A 26 0.69 -8.94 11.02
CA ARG A 26 0.14 -9.11 12.36
C ARG A 26 -1.26 -8.52 12.48
N ASP A 27 -1.47 -7.33 11.95
CA ASP A 27 -2.77 -6.68 11.99
C ASP A 27 -3.82 -7.47 11.20
N VAL A 28 -3.46 -7.97 10.03
CA VAL A 28 -4.38 -8.78 9.23
C VAL A 28 -4.77 -10.05 9.98
N MET A 29 -3.79 -10.71 10.59
CA MET A 29 -4.06 -11.92 11.39
C MET A 29 -5.01 -11.63 12.55
N ASP A 30 -4.75 -10.56 13.27
CA ASP A 30 -5.51 -10.23 14.47
C ASP A 30 -6.92 -9.75 14.15
N ILE A 31 -7.06 -8.89 13.15
CA ILE A 31 -8.35 -8.27 12.84
C ILE A 31 -9.26 -9.22 12.09
N LEU A 32 -8.70 -10.00 11.16
CA LEU A 32 -9.48 -10.93 10.34
C LEU A 32 -9.53 -12.35 10.91
N ASP A 33 -8.85 -12.60 12.02
CA ASP A 33 -8.78 -13.91 12.66
C ASP A 33 -8.28 -14.99 11.71
N LEU A 34 -7.09 -14.78 11.16
CA LEU A 34 -6.48 -15.67 10.18
C LEU A 34 -5.09 -16.10 10.64
N GLY A 35 -4.64 -17.25 10.14
CA GLY A 35 -3.29 -17.72 10.39
C GLY A 35 -2.28 -17.03 9.47
N GLU A 36 -1.03 -17.01 9.91
CA GLU A 36 0.07 -16.38 9.18
C GLU A 36 0.20 -16.92 7.75
N GLU A 37 -0.05 -18.21 7.56
CA GLU A 37 0.14 -18.89 6.28
C GLU A 37 -0.78 -18.36 5.18
N SER A 38 -1.86 -17.68 5.55
CA SER A 38 -2.82 -17.16 4.57
C SER A 38 -2.47 -15.76 4.07
N VAL A 39 -1.54 -15.06 4.75
CA VAL A 39 -1.26 -13.65 4.50
C VAL A 39 0.01 -13.49 3.67
N SER A 40 -0.05 -12.67 2.63
CA SER A 40 1.14 -12.26 1.90
C SER A 40 1.16 -10.73 1.79
N VAL A 41 2.37 -10.16 1.86
CA VAL A 41 2.57 -8.71 1.80
C VAL A 41 3.70 -8.42 0.83
N ALA A 42 3.44 -7.53 -0.12
CA ALA A 42 4.44 -7.05 -1.06
C ALA A 42 4.58 -5.54 -0.94
N LEU A 43 5.79 -5.03 -1.12
CA LEU A 43 6.03 -3.60 -1.19
C LEU A 43 6.60 -3.29 -2.57
N GLU A 44 6.00 -2.32 -3.24
CA GLU A 44 6.30 -1.99 -4.61
C GLU A 44 6.68 -0.52 -4.69
N GLU A 45 7.96 -0.24 -4.98
CA GLU A 45 8.42 1.13 -5.09
C GLU A 45 8.05 1.70 -6.46
N VAL A 46 7.50 2.91 -6.45
CA VAL A 46 7.10 3.62 -7.65
C VAL A 46 7.73 5.02 -7.61
N GLU A 47 8.39 5.41 -8.68
CA GLU A 47 9.02 6.72 -8.74
C GLU A 47 7.99 7.83 -8.61
N PRO A 48 8.31 8.95 -7.94
CA PRO A 48 7.35 10.04 -7.78
C PRO A 48 6.75 10.54 -9.10
N GLY A 49 7.56 10.63 -10.15
CA GLY A 49 7.08 11.07 -11.47
C GLY A 49 6.12 10.10 -12.16
N ASP A 50 6.09 8.85 -11.71
CA ASP A 50 5.19 7.82 -12.24
C ASP A 50 3.94 7.63 -11.39
N TRP A 51 3.86 8.28 -10.23
CA TRP A 51 2.79 8.02 -9.26
C TRP A 51 1.41 8.33 -9.82
N ALA A 52 1.25 9.48 -10.47
CA ALA A 52 -0.04 9.88 -10.99
C ALA A 52 -0.60 8.86 -11.99
N GLU A 53 0.23 8.40 -12.91
CA GLU A 53 -0.19 7.48 -13.96
C GLU A 53 -0.31 6.04 -13.47
N LYS A 54 0.62 5.60 -12.65
CA LYS A 54 0.69 4.18 -12.25
C LYS A 54 -0.07 3.86 -10.97
N VAL A 55 -0.31 4.84 -10.12
CA VAL A 55 -0.96 4.60 -8.82
C VAL A 55 -2.21 5.45 -8.64
N TYR A 56 -2.07 6.78 -8.71
CA TYR A 56 -3.20 7.65 -8.38
C TYR A 56 -4.40 7.38 -9.30
N GLN A 57 -4.18 7.38 -10.60
CA GLN A 57 -5.27 7.21 -11.55
C GLN A 57 -5.91 5.80 -11.46
N PRO A 58 -5.15 4.72 -11.61
CA PRO A 58 -5.76 3.39 -11.63
C PRO A 58 -6.24 2.88 -10.27
N ASP A 59 -5.54 3.22 -9.18
CA ASP A 59 -5.81 2.61 -7.88
C ASP A 59 -6.61 3.51 -6.95
N ILE A 60 -6.59 4.82 -7.16
CA ILE A 60 -7.24 5.77 -6.25
C ILE A 60 -8.42 6.45 -6.93
N ALA A 61 -8.15 7.21 -7.99
CA ALA A 61 -9.20 7.98 -8.67
C ALA A 61 -10.28 7.09 -9.29
N ASN A 62 -9.88 5.96 -9.88
CA ASN A 62 -10.79 5.06 -10.58
C ASN A 62 -11.45 4.02 -9.68
N LYS A 63 -11.15 4.02 -8.38
CA LYS A 63 -11.70 3.01 -7.45
C LYS A 63 -12.27 3.64 -6.18
N PRO A 64 -13.14 4.65 -6.30
CA PRO A 64 -13.66 5.33 -5.10
C PRO A 64 -14.40 4.41 -4.14
N ASP A 65 -15.04 3.37 -4.66
CA ASP A 65 -15.82 2.45 -3.83
C ASP A 65 -14.96 1.51 -2.99
N GLN A 66 -13.66 1.42 -3.30
CA GLN A 66 -12.75 0.55 -2.59
C GLN A 66 -11.86 1.29 -1.59
N LEU A 67 -11.89 2.61 -1.61
CA LEU A 67 -11.06 3.42 -0.73
C LEU A 67 -11.71 3.56 0.65
N TYR A 68 -11.09 2.99 1.66
CA TYR A 68 -11.50 3.17 3.05
C TYR A 68 -10.88 4.40 3.68
N LYS A 69 -9.79 4.89 3.09
CA LYS A 69 -9.15 6.14 3.49
C LYS A 69 -8.65 6.85 2.24
N LYS A 70 -9.16 8.04 2.00
CA LYS A 70 -8.71 8.85 0.86
C LYS A 70 -7.41 9.58 1.21
N PRO A 71 -6.54 9.83 0.20
CA PRO A 71 -5.35 10.63 0.46
C PRO A 71 -5.73 12.08 0.77
N GLY A 72 -4.89 12.74 1.58
CA GLY A 72 -5.08 14.14 1.89
C GLY A 72 -4.45 15.08 0.88
N TYR A 73 -3.66 14.56 -0.07
CA TYR A 73 -3.06 15.37 -1.10
C TYR A 73 -3.98 15.49 -2.32
N ASP A 74 -3.82 16.57 -3.07
CA ASP A 74 -4.52 16.78 -4.33
C ASP A 74 -3.62 16.30 -5.48
N PRO A 75 -4.18 15.69 -6.55
CA PRO A 75 -3.35 15.22 -7.67
C PRO A 75 -2.53 16.32 -8.33
N SER A 76 -2.94 17.58 -8.23
CA SER A 76 -2.16 18.71 -8.74
C SER A 76 -0.84 18.91 -7.99
N GLU A 77 -0.70 18.33 -6.78
CA GLU A 77 0.53 18.41 -5.99
C GLU A 77 1.56 17.35 -6.37
N LEU A 78 1.20 16.42 -7.26
CA LEU A 78 2.10 15.35 -7.69
C LEU A 78 3.09 15.84 -8.72
N PRO A 79 4.34 15.32 -8.70
CA PRO A 79 5.35 15.70 -9.68
C PRO A 79 4.97 15.30 -11.10
#